data_6c184e79e623551919c185caf2f3b905
#
_entry.id   6c184e79e623551919c185caf2f3b905
#
_cell.length_a   1.000
_cell.length_b   1.000
_cell.length_c   1.000
_cell.angle_alpha   90.00
_cell.angle_beta   90.00
_cell.angle_gamma   90.00
#
_symmetry.space_group_name_H-M   'P 1'
#
loop_
_entity.id
_entity.type
_entity.pdbx_description
1 polymer ?
#
loop_
_entity_poly.entity_id
_entity_poly.type
_entity_poly.pdbx_seq_one_letter_code
_entity_poly.pdbx_strand_id
1 'polypeptide(L)'
;MHLGIGPWGETIDELIEVTKAAEDGGFRTAWFPELHRTAFVPLAASANPTSKIELGTGIALSFVRSPLSLALTALDLDEVTGGRFILGLGTGVPRLNRDWHNAHFGRPVGHLRDVVSIVREIVKRSHQGEQIELEGEDERIRLRGYQRPFVPTR
;
A
#
# COMPACT_ATOMS: atom_id res chain seq x y z
N MET A 1 -11.35 -22.71 -1.39
CA MET A 1 -10.83 -21.94 -0.24
C MET A 1 -9.63 -21.16 -0.74
N HIS A 2 -9.56 -19.84 -0.45
CA HIS A 2 -8.39 -19.02 -0.80
C HIS A 2 -7.49 -18.92 0.42
N LEU A 3 -6.22 -19.31 0.26
CA LEU A 3 -5.22 -19.23 1.32
C LEU A 3 -4.30 -18.03 1.09
N GLY A 4 -4.06 -17.29 2.14
CA GLY A 4 -3.04 -16.25 2.17
C GLY A 4 -1.94 -16.60 3.16
N ILE A 5 -0.76 -16.03 2.98
CA ILE A 5 0.40 -16.20 3.86
C ILE A 5 0.98 -14.85 4.25
N GLY A 6 1.51 -14.73 5.46
CA GLY A 6 2.44 -13.66 5.84
C GLY A 6 3.87 -14.18 5.70
N PRO A 7 4.63 -13.80 4.67
CA PRO A 7 6.01 -14.24 4.55
C PRO A 7 6.82 -13.80 5.77
N TRP A 8 7.64 -14.69 6.30
CA TRP A 8 8.51 -14.42 7.42
C TRP A 8 9.97 -14.76 7.10
N GLY A 9 10.88 -13.91 7.50
CA GLY A 9 12.32 -14.06 7.28
C GLY A 9 13.10 -12.91 7.90
N GLU A 10 14.39 -13.11 8.13
CA GLU A 10 15.30 -12.11 8.67
C GLU A 10 15.85 -11.19 7.58
N THR A 11 15.95 -11.68 6.34
CA THR A 11 16.43 -10.95 5.17
C THR A 11 15.33 -10.76 4.13
N ILE A 12 15.53 -9.82 3.20
CA ILE A 12 14.60 -9.65 2.07
C ILE A 12 14.65 -10.87 1.14
N ASP A 13 15.82 -11.47 0.97
CA ASP A 13 15.98 -12.67 0.12
C ASP A 13 15.17 -13.84 0.67
N GLU A 14 15.18 -14.05 1.99
CA GLU A 14 14.32 -15.06 2.62
C GLU A 14 12.83 -14.80 2.41
N LEU A 15 12.41 -13.54 2.50
CA LEU A 15 11.02 -13.16 2.24
C LEU A 15 10.63 -13.44 0.77
N ILE A 16 11.54 -13.20 -0.17
CA ILE A 16 11.35 -13.56 -1.59
C ILE A 16 11.20 -15.05 -1.75
N GLU A 17 12.11 -15.85 -1.19
CA GLU A 17 12.06 -17.31 -1.32
C GLU A 17 10.80 -17.91 -0.68
N VAL A 18 10.37 -17.42 0.49
CA VAL A 18 9.10 -17.83 1.11
C VAL A 18 7.91 -17.46 0.22
N THR A 19 7.93 -16.28 -0.41
CA THR A 19 6.85 -15.84 -1.30
C THR A 19 6.78 -16.70 -2.57
N LYS A 20 7.93 -17.07 -3.16
CA LYS A 20 8.01 -18.00 -4.29
C LYS A 20 7.49 -19.39 -3.92
N ALA A 21 7.94 -19.92 -2.79
CA ALA A 21 7.47 -21.21 -2.30
C ALA A 21 5.95 -21.22 -2.03
N ALA A 22 5.40 -20.09 -1.57
CA ALA A 22 3.97 -19.94 -1.39
C ALA A 22 3.22 -19.92 -2.74
N GLU A 23 3.75 -19.25 -3.75
CA GLU A 23 3.19 -19.29 -5.11
C GLU A 23 3.17 -20.72 -5.66
N ASP A 24 4.28 -21.43 -5.55
CA ASP A 24 4.41 -22.84 -5.97
C ASP A 24 3.46 -23.77 -5.19
N GLY A 25 3.23 -23.47 -3.91
CA GLY A 25 2.28 -24.15 -3.04
C GLY A 25 0.81 -23.81 -3.27
N GLY A 26 0.51 -22.90 -4.23
CA GLY A 26 -0.86 -22.52 -4.60
C GLY A 26 -1.52 -21.54 -3.63
N PHE A 27 -0.77 -20.82 -2.82
CA PHE A 27 -1.31 -19.70 -2.06
C PHE A 27 -1.74 -18.57 -3.00
N ARG A 28 -2.87 -17.94 -2.67
CA ARG A 28 -3.40 -16.86 -3.50
C ARG A 28 -2.74 -15.52 -3.24
N THR A 29 -2.45 -15.21 -1.97
CA THR A 29 -1.98 -13.88 -1.58
C THR A 29 -0.87 -13.97 -0.56
N ALA A 30 0.18 -13.17 -0.73
CA ALA A 30 1.23 -12.91 0.26
C ALA A 30 1.01 -11.51 0.88
N TRP A 31 0.92 -11.45 2.22
CA TRP A 31 0.65 -10.25 2.99
C TRP A 31 1.89 -9.78 3.73
N PHE A 32 2.41 -8.61 3.37
CA PHE A 32 3.60 -8.02 3.97
C PHE A 32 3.21 -7.02 5.07
N PRO A 33 3.61 -7.28 6.34
CA PRO A 33 3.33 -6.38 7.45
C PRO A 33 4.31 -5.19 7.48
N GLU A 34 3.88 -4.09 8.09
CA GLU A 34 4.73 -2.96 8.39
C GLU A 34 4.97 -2.86 9.90
N LEU A 35 6.20 -3.14 10.33
CA LEU A 35 6.62 -3.01 11.72
C LEU A 35 8.12 -2.72 11.81
N HIS A 36 8.97 -3.74 11.63
CA HIS A 36 10.43 -3.61 11.62
C HIS A 36 10.97 -3.24 10.24
N ARG A 37 10.14 -3.36 9.23
CA ARG A 37 10.39 -3.02 7.82
C ARG A 37 9.18 -2.27 7.28
N THR A 38 9.40 -1.47 6.25
CA THR A 38 8.27 -1.03 5.43
C THR A 38 7.66 -2.23 4.71
N ALA A 39 6.32 -2.26 4.58
CA ALA A 39 5.63 -3.32 3.86
C ALA A 39 5.97 -3.31 2.35
N PHE A 40 6.28 -2.15 1.79
CA PHE A 40 6.40 -1.93 0.35
C PHE A 40 7.70 -2.48 -0.26
N VAL A 41 8.84 -2.35 0.43
CA VAL A 41 10.14 -2.75 -0.12
C VAL A 41 10.24 -4.26 -0.35
N PRO A 42 9.99 -5.14 0.64
CA PRO A 42 10.04 -6.58 0.42
C PRO A 42 8.96 -7.05 -0.56
N LEU A 43 7.78 -6.41 -0.56
CA LEU A 43 6.73 -6.69 -1.53
C LEU A 43 7.18 -6.39 -2.96
N ALA A 44 7.75 -5.20 -3.21
CA ALA A 44 8.30 -4.83 -4.50
C ALA A 44 9.41 -5.79 -4.96
N ALA A 45 10.29 -6.20 -4.04
CA ALA A 45 11.35 -7.16 -4.32
C ALA A 45 10.80 -8.54 -4.71
N SER A 46 9.63 -8.91 -4.19
CA SER A 46 8.95 -10.18 -4.50
C SER A 46 8.15 -10.14 -5.81
N ALA A 47 7.96 -8.96 -6.42
CA ALA A 47 7.12 -8.81 -7.62
C ALA A 47 7.66 -9.54 -8.85
N ASN A 48 8.94 -9.33 -9.18
CA ASN A 48 9.57 -9.93 -10.36
C ASN A 48 9.85 -11.44 -10.22
N PRO A 49 10.26 -11.96 -9.02
CA PRO A 49 10.45 -13.40 -8.83
C PRO A 49 9.16 -14.21 -8.83
N THR A 50 7.98 -13.58 -8.78
CA THR A 50 6.66 -14.21 -8.79
C THR A 50 5.83 -13.76 -9.98
N SER A 51 4.79 -14.51 -10.34
CA SER A 51 4.00 -14.23 -11.55
C SER A 51 2.48 -14.34 -11.38
N LYS A 52 2.01 -15.00 -10.31
CA LYS A 52 0.59 -15.32 -10.10
C LYS A 52 0.07 -14.86 -8.74
N ILE A 53 0.88 -15.02 -7.69
CA ILE A 53 0.47 -14.68 -6.32
C ILE A 53 0.18 -13.18 -6.21
N GLU A 54 -0.94 -12.83 -5.62
CA GLU A 54 -1.26 -11.45 -5.27
C GLU A 54 -0.35 -11.00 -4.12
N LEU A 55 0.15 -9.78 -4.21
CA LEU A 55 1.08 -9.20 -3.23
C LEU A 55 0.39 -8.04 -2.51
N GLY A 56 0.12 -8.20 -1.24
CA GLY A 56 -0.62 -7.23 -0.45
C GLY A 56 0.14 -6.69 0.76
N THR A 57 -0.19 -5.47 1.16
CA THR A 57 0.25 -4.98 2.47
C THR A 57 -0.73 -5.41 3.55
N GLY A 58 -0.26 -6.08 4.57
CA GLY A 58 -1.08 -6.57 5.68
C GLY A 58 -0.55 -6.14 7.04
N ILE A 59 -0.60 -4.89 7.36
CA ILE A 59 -1.10 -3.65 6.72
C ILE A 59 0.03 -2.65 6.50
N ALA A 60 -0.14 -1.68 5.58
CA ALA A 60 0.64 -0.45 5.59
C ALA A 60 0.00 0.58 6.54
N LEU A 61 0.82 1.27 7.32
CA LEU A 61 0.37 2.29 8.26
C LEU A 61 -0.13 3.53 7.51
N SER A 62 -1.41 3.86 7.70
CA SER A 62 -2.09 4.92 6.93
C SER A 62 -1.65 6.32 7.29
N PHE A 63 -1.26 6.58 8.57
CA PHE A 63 -1.05 7.93 9.10
C PHE A 63 0.40 8.38 9.10
N VAL A 64 1.33 7.50 8.72
CA VAL A 64 2.77 7.80 8.70
C VAL A 64 3.26 8.28 7.34
N ARG A 65 2.35 8.38 6.37
CA ARG A 65 2.61 8.87 5.01
C ARG A 65 1.46 9.75 4.54
N SER A 66 1.73 10.71 3.68
CA SER A 66 0.65 11.45 3.06
C SER A 66 -0.20 10.53 2.16
N PRO A 67 -1.51 10.80 2.02
CA PRO A 67 -2.38 10.05 1.11
C PRO A 67 -1.87 10.05 -0.34
N LEU A 68 -1.24 11.15 -0.79
CA LEU A 68 -0.60 11.22 -2.10
C LEU A 68 0.54 10.20 -2.22
N SER A 69 1.45 10.15 -1.23
CA SER A 69 2.56 9.19 -1.24
C SER A 69 2.06 7.75 -1.26
N LEU A 70 1.01 7.43 -0.50
CA LEU A 70 0.39 6.10 -0.52
C LEU A 70 -0.19 5.76 -1.89
N ALA A 71 -0.90 6.71 -2.51
CA ALA A 71 -1.49 6.50 -3.83
C ALA A 71 -0.44 6.30 -4.92
N LEU A 72 0.63 7.11 -4.93
CA LEU A 72 1.73 6.96 -5.88
C LEU A 72 2.44 5.62 -5.72
N THR A 73 2.75 5.23 -4.47
CA THR A 73 3.35 3.92 -4.18
C THR A 73 2.44 2.77 -4.64
N ALA A 74 1.12 2.90 -4.44
CA ALA A 74 0.17 1.89 -4.89
C ALA A 74 0.14 1.76 -6.42
N LEU A 75 0.18 2.88 -7.13
CA LEU A 75 0.21 2.90 -8.60
C LEU A 75 1.52 2.31 -9.16
N ASP A 76 2.66 2.61 -8.54
CA ASP A 76 3.95 2.06 -8.95
C ASP A 76 4.00 0.55 -8.68
N LEU A 77 3.47 0.09 -7.55
CA LEU A 77 3.39 -1.33 -7.24
C LEU A 77 2.37 -2.08 -8.11
N ASP A 78 1.27 -1.45 -8.49
CA ASP A 78 0.34 -2.01 -9.48
C ASP A 78 1.04 -2.30 -10.80
N GLU A 79 1.85 -1.36 -11.30
CA GLU A 79 2.64 -1.51 -12.51
C GLU A 79 3.70 -2.61 -12.36
N VAL A 80 4.54 -2.55 -11.33
CA VAL A 80 5.63 -3.52 -11.08
C VAL A 80 5.12 -4.94 -10.91
N THR A 81 3.95 -5.12 -10.29
CA THR A 81 3.34 -6.43 -10.07
C THR A 81 2.48 -6.92 -11.25
N GLY A 82 2.26 -6.08 -12.27
CA GLY A 82 1.35 -6.39 -13.38
C GLY A 82 -0.11 -6.54 -12.92
N GLY A 83 -0.56 -5.67 -12.01
CA GLY A 83 -1.93 -5.65 -11.50
C GLY A 83 -2.21 -6.65 -10.36
N ARG A 84 -1.19 -7.26 -9.75
CA ARG A 84 -1.33 -8.20 -8.62
C ARG A 84 -1.23 -7.54 -7.25
N PHE A 85 -1.05 -6.22 -7.18
CA PHE A 85 -0.90 -5.50 -5.94
C PHE A 85 -2.23 -5.28 -5.21
N ILE A 86 -2.22 -5.41 -3.89
CA ILE A 86 -3.35 -5.09 -3.01
C ILE A 86 -2.87 -4.14 -1.91
N LEU A 87 -3.39 -2.91 -1.90
CA LEU A 87 -3.11 -1.94 -0.84
C LEU A 87 -4.00 -2.20 0.37
N GLY A 88 -3.47 -2.88 1.38
CA GLY A 88 -4.10 -3.04 2.69
C GLY A 88 -3.64 -1.94 3.64
N LEU A 89 -4.57 -1.10 4.09
CA LEU A 89 -4.34 0.03 4.98
C LEU A 89 -4.89 -0.23 6.38
N GLY A 90 -4.19 0.27 7.38
CA GLY A 90 -4.65 0.21 8.75
C GLY A 90 -4.13 1.38 9.59
N THR A 91 -4.78 1.62 10.73
CA THR A 91 -4.43 2.75 11.61
C THR A 91 -3.15 2.51 12.41
N GLY A 92 -2.78 1.24 12.61
CA GLY A 92 -1.80 0.88 13.64
C GLY A 92 -2.30 1.25 15.05
N VAL A 93 -1.38 1.27 16.00
CA VAL A 93 -1.67 1.68 17.39
C VAL A 93 -1.17 3.10 17.67
N PRO A 94 -1.78 3.85 18.60
CA PRO A 94 -1.41 5.25 18.87
C PRO A 94 0.07 5.44 19.19
N ARG A 95 0.66 4.54 20.00
CA ARG A 95 2.07 4.60 20.37
C ARG A 95 2.98 4.50 19.15
N LEU A 96 2.72 3.57 18.25
CA LEU A 96 3.51 3.38 17.04
C LEU A 96 3.50 4.66 16.17
N ASN A 97 2.31 5.21 15.96
CA ASN A 97 2.16 6.43 15.15
C ASN A 97 2.86 7.64 15.79
N ARG A 98 2.61 7.90 17.08
CA ARG A 98 3.10 9.09 17.76
C ARG A 98 4.59 9.00 18.09
N ASP A 99 5.01 7.90 18.73
CA ASP A 99 6.35 7.81 19.32
C ASP A 99 7.41 7.41 18.28
N TRP A 100 7.04 6.55 17.32
CA TRP A 100 8.00 6.05 16.33
C TRP A 100 8.00 6.86 15.03
N HIS A 101 6.84 7.36 14.63
CA HIS A 101 6.69 8.03 13.35
C HIS A 101 6.39 9.54 13.47
N ASN A 102 6.22 10.05 14.68
CA ASN A 102 5.82 11.46 14.92
C ASN A 102 4.59 11.85 14.09
N ALA A 103 3.65 10.91 13.93
CA ALA A 103 2.47 11.10 13.11
C ALA A 103 1.25 11.46 13.96
N HIS A 104 0.37 12.30 13.39
CA HIS A 104 -0.92 12.61 14.01
C HIS A 104 -1.83 11.38 13.94
N PHE A 105 -2.38 10.93 15.06
CA PHE A 105 -3.26 9.77 15.09
C PHE A 105 -4.72 10.15 14.85
N GLY A 106 -5.17 11.28 15.37
CA GLY A 106 -6.52 11.81 15.23
C GLY A 106 -7.61 10.88 15.76
N ARG A 107 -8.76 10.94 15.12
CA ARG A 107 -9.88 10.00 15.30
C ARG A 107 -9.70 8.86 14.29
N PRO A 108 -9.21 7.67 14.70
CA PRO A 108 -8.63 6.70 13.78
C PRO A 108 -9.57 6.23 12.67
N VAL A 109 -10.87 6.11 12.95
CA VAL A 109 -11.85 5.68 11.93
C VAL A 109 -12.13 6.78 10.92
N GLY A 110 -12.30 8.03 11.38
CA GLY A 110 -12.51 9.21 10.52
C GLY A 110 -11.27 9.47 9.68
N HIS A 111 -10.10 9.53 10.31
CA HIS A 111 -8.83 9.73 9.65
C HIS A 111 -8.54 8.66 8.59
N LEU A 112 -8.75 7.37 8.90
CA LEU A 112 -8.59 6.30 7.90
C LEU A 112 -9.56 6.44 6.72
N ARG A 113 -10.79 6.86 6.99
CA ARG A 113 -11.79 7.12 5.92
C ARG A 113 -11.31 8.23 4.99
N ASP A 114 -10.78 9.31 5.53
CA ASP A 114 -10.26 10.44 4.74
C ASP A 114 -9.07 9.98 3.87
N VAL A 115 -8.10 9.28 4.46
CA VAL A 115 -6.95 8.71 3.72
C VAL A 115 -7.41 7.81 2.58
N VAL A 116 -8.31 6.86 2.85
CA VAL A 116 -8.82 5.92 1.83
C VAL A 116 -9.56 6.65 0.72
N SER A 117 -10.37 7.66 1.06
CA SER A 117 -11.11 8.45 0.09
C SER A 117 -10.18 9.20 -0.85
N ILE A 118 -9.16 9.86 -0.29
CA ILE A 118 -8.16 10.60 -1.07
C ILE A 118 -7.34 9.63 -1.96
N VAL A 119 -6.84 8.51 -1.41
CA VAL A 119 -6.09 7.52 -2.18
C VAL A 119 -6.90 7.00 -3.36
N ARG A 120 -8.17 6.67 -3.15
CA ARG A 120 -9.06 6.19 -4.22
C ARG A 120 -9.26 7.21 -5.33
N GLU A 121 -9.47 8.48 -4.98
CA GLU A 121 -9.62 9.54 -5.99
C GLU A 121 -8.34 9.76 -6.79
N ILE A 122 -7.16 9.72 -6.15
CA ILE A 122 -5.89 9.86 -6.84
C ILE A 122 -5.67 8.67 -7.80
N VAL A 123 -5.87 7.44 -7.33
CA VAL A 123 -5.73 6.24 -8.17
C VAL A 123 -6.65 6.31 -9.38
N LYS A 124 -7.91 6.72 -9.18
CA LYS A 124 -8.91 6.78 -10.24
C LYS A 124 -8.66 7.89 -11.26
N ARG A 125 -8.17 9.06 -10.84
CA ARG A 125 -8.21 10.28 -11.66
C ARG A 125 -6.86 10.89 -11.99
N SER A 126 -5.77 10.49 -11.33
CA SER A 126 -4.46 11.13 -11.47
C SER A 126 -3.91 11.15 -12.91
N HIS A 127 -4.33 10.20 -13.75
CA HIS A 127 -3.91 10.12 -15.16
C HIS A 127 -4.75 11.01 -16.09
N GLN A 128 -5.87 11.56 -15.62
CA GLN A 128 -6.81 12.36 -16.42
C GLN A 128 -6.38 13.84 -16.51
N GLY A 129 -5.44 14.30 -15.67
CA GLY A 129 -5.00 15.69 -15.60
C GLY A 129 -6.02 16.65 -14.95
N GLU A 130 -7.06 16.10 -14.36
CA GLU A 130 -8.08 16.88 -13.68
C GLU A 130 -7.62 17.31 -12.28
N GLN A 131 -8.12 18.46 -11.82
CA GLN A 131 -7.92 18.87 -10.44
C GLN A 131 -8.60 17.89 -9.48
N ILE A 132 -7.86 17.44 -8.47
CA ILE A 132 -8.38 16.62 -7.37
C ILE A 132 -8.37 17.46 -6.10
N GLU A 133 -9.54 17.67 -5.52
CA GLU A 133 -9.71 18.42 -4.28
C GLU A 133 -10.69 17.67 -3.37
N LEU A 134 -10.22 17.28 -2.20
CA LEU A 134 -11.02 16.68 -1.13
C LEU A 134 -10.62 17.31 0.19
N GLU A 135 -11.60 17.53 1.04
CA GLU A 135 -11.44 18.04 2.39
C GLU A 135 -12.20 17.11 3.35
N GLY A 136 -11.45 16.42 4.20
CA GLY A 136 -11.95 15.61 5.29
C GLY A 136 -11.75 16.32 6.63
N GLU A 137 -12.00 15.62 7.73
CA GLU A 137 -11.82 16.16 9.07
C GLU A 137 -10.36 16.12 9.54
N ASP A 138 -9.63 15.07 9.14
CA ASP A 138 -8.24 14.84 9.55
C ASP A 138 -7.26 15.00 8.38
N GLU A 139 -7.72 14.78 7.13
CA GLU A 139 -6.88 14.86 5.93
C GLU A 139 -7.53 15.71 4.83
N ARG A 140 -6.69 16.41 4.07
CA ARG A 140 -7.12 17.15 2.89
C ARG A 140 -6.10 17.03 1.76
N ILE A 141 -6.57 17.15 0.52
CA ILE A 141 -5.69 17.24 -0.64
C ILE A 141 -6.21 18.27 -1.63
N ARG A 142 -5.27 18.96 -2.27
CA ARG A 142 -5.53 19.84 -3.42
C ARG A 142 -4.42 19.66 -4.44
N LEU A 143 -4.65 18.82 -5.45
CA LEU A 143 -3.74 18.61 -6.57
C LEU A 143 -4.18 19.45 -7.76
N ARG A 144 -3.30 20.35 -8.21
CA ARG A 144 -3.50 21.21 -9.38
C ARG A 144 -2.31 21.06 -10.32
N GLY A 145 -2.57 20.88 -11.60
CA GLY A 145 -1.52 20.75 -12.60
C GLY A 145 -0.68 19.47 -12.51
N TYR A 146 -1.20 18.46 -11.79
CA TYR A 146 -0.58 17.14 -11.72
C TYR A 146 -1.31 16.19 -12.67
N GLN A 147 -0.54 15.48 -13.49
CA GLN A 147 -1.04 14.39 -14.31
C GLN A 147 -0.02 13.27 -14.31
N ARG A 148 -0.45 12.07 -13.92
CA ARG A 148 0.37 10.86 -14.08
C ARG A 148 0.33 10.45 -15.56
N PRO A 149 1.49 10.23 -16.20
CA PRO A 149 1.52 9.86 -17.62
C PRO A 149 1.07 8.41 -17.89
N PHE A 150 0.92 7.60 -16.84
CA PHE A 150 0.59 6.18 -16.94
C PHE A 150 -0.80 5.90 -16.39
N VAL A 151 -1.57 5.09 -17.12
CA VAL A 151 -2.88 4.62 -16.68
C VAL A 151 -2.68 3.45 -15.70
N PRO A 152 -3.46 3.34 -14.62
CA PRO A 152 -3.42 2.16 -13.74
C PRO A 152 -3.68 0.87 -14.50
N THR A 153 -3.09 -0.23 -14.04
CA THR A 153 -3.26 -1.56 -14.66
C THR A 153 -4.64 -2.16 -14.34
N ARG A 154 -5.21 -1.76 -13.20
CA ARG A 154 -6.56 -2.14 -12.76
C ARG A 154 -7.46 -0.94 -12.59
#